data_77edd86c19a8eda6440b7495bc3a09d4
#
_entry.id   77edd86c19a8eda6440b7495bc3a09d4
#
_cell.length_a   1.000
_cell.length_b   1.000
_cell.length_c   1.000
_cell.angle_alpha   90.00
_cell.angle_beta   90.00
_cell.angle_gamma   90.00
#
_symmetry.space_group_name_H-M   'P 1'
#
loop_
_entity.id
_entity.type
_entity.pdbx_description
1 polymer ?
#
loop_
_entity_poly.entity_id
_entity_poly.type
_entity_poly.pdbx_seq_one_letter_code
_entity_poly.pdbx_strand_id
1 'polypeptide(L)'
;MNKLLLITILLIIFTGCHENQQWMSKEKSTARKSVLEMTTRSYTAGSSVFTEILPEGSEIGLFITYGNQDSLYKGASLYKNVKSKAVGSSKGSLKWKQTPQVFLRSNRPVMIYAYSPYKVQIPLDPTSIPIKISPIAAETPSYKYGRLSQGQKEVNRKSPLAKLSMNYALSLLSFEIYQDSDINGLFKLTSIQIGNRAGGNTLQYTGTMEIGRASC
;
A
#
# COMPACT_ATOMS: atom_id res chain seq x y z
N MET A 1 -2.77 -57.15 53.14
CA MET A 1 -2.02 -56.53 52.07
C MET A 1 -2.04 -55.03 52.31
N ASN A 2 -0.95 -54.52 52.44
CA ASN A 2 -0.51 -53.47 53.33
C ASN A 2 -0.86 -52.06 52.84
N LYS A 3 -1.46 -51.30 53.75
CA LYS A 3 -1.68 -49.82 53.54
C LYS A 3 -0.40 -49.09 53.18
N LEU A 4 0.77 -49.65 53.52
CA LEU A 4 2.10 -49.08 53.20
C LEU A 4 2.45 -49.17 51.71
N LEU A 5 1.97 -50.24 51.02
CA LEU A 5 2.20 -50.42 49.57
C LEU A 5 1.37 -49.44 48.71
N LEU A 6 0.18 -49.09 49.22
CA LEU A 6 -0.73 -48.16 48.53
C LEU A 6 -0.22 -46.72 48.60
N ILE A 7 0.46 -46.35 49.72
CA ILE A 7 1.04 -45.01 49.88
C ILE A 7 2.27 -44.82 49.00
N THR A 8 3.09 -45.86 48.79
CA THR A 8 4.25 -45.79 47.91
C THR A 8 3.86 -45.70 46.45
N ILE A 9 2.77 -46.32 46.01
CA ILE A 9 2.29 -46.20 44.64
C ILE A 9 1.67 -44.81 44.39
N LEU A 10 1.02 -44.21 45.41
CA LEU A 10 0.44 -42.88 45.31
C LEU A 10 1.53 -41.77 45.24
N LEU A 11 2.69 -41.97 45.87
CA LEU A 11 3.78 -41.01 45.85
C LEU A 11 4.54 -40.97 44.49
N ILE A 12 4.52 -42.08 43.74
CA ILE A 12 5.20 -42.15 42.44
C ILE A 12 4.39 -41.44 41.32
N ILE A 13 3.09 -41.27 41.53
CA ILE A 13 2.22 -40.58 40.54
C ILE A 13 2.40 -39.05 40.55
N PHE A 14 2.88 -38.47 41.64
CA PHE A 14 3.07 -37.01 41.78
C PHE A 14 4.42 -36.47 41.29
N THR A 15 5.40 -37.34 40.97
CA THR A 15 6.71 -36.86 40.48
C THR A 15 6.81 -36.76 38.96
N GLY A 16 5.75 -37.11 38.20
CA GLY A 16 5.75 -37.16 36.75
C GLY A 16 5.32 -35.87 36.01
N CYS A 17 4.93 -34.80 36.73
CA CYS A 17 4.40 -33.60 36.08
C CYS A 17 5.24 -32.34 36.18
N HIS A 18 6.54 -32.43 36.47
CA HIS A 18 7.35 -31.22 36.64
C HIS A 18 8.35 -30.94 35.52
N GLU A 19 8.38 -31.75 34.46
CA GLU A 19 9.38 -31.57 33.40
C GLU A 19 8.84 -30.88 32.13
N ASN A 20 7.54 -30.63 32.03
CA ASN A 20 6.95 -30.03 30.81
C ASN A 20 6.74 -28.50 30.87
N GLN A 21 7.05 -27.83 32.00
CA GLN A 21 6.93 -26.36 32.07
C GLN A 21 8.20 -25.62 31.66
N GLN A 22 9.31 -26.29 31.50
CA GLN A 22 10.57 -25.64 31.14
C GLN A 22 10.72 -25.39 29.64
N TRP A 23 9.91 -26.03 28.79
CA TRP A 23 9.90 -25.79 27.35
C TRP A 23 9.05 -24.59 26.95
N MET A 24 8.02 -24.23 27.72
CA MET A 24 7.17 -23.07 27.42
C MET A 24 7.71 -21.73 27.91
N SER A 25 8.70 -21.73 28.80
CA SER A 25 9.28 -20.49 29.32
C SER A 25 10.50 -19.99 28.54
N LYS A 26 11.04 -20.77 27.60
CA LYS A 26 12.21 -20.38 26.80
C LYS A 26 11.87 -19.77 25.45
N GLU A 27 10.61 -19.74 25.03
CA GLU A 27 10.14 -19.03 23.83
C GLU A 27 9.54 -17.64 24.07
N LYS A 28 9.84 -17.00 25.18
CA LYS A 28 9.93 -15.54 25.19
C LYS A 28 11.22 -15.12 24.47
N SER A 29 11.46 -15.70 23.33
CA SER A 29 12.29 -15.12 22.31
C SER A 29 11.80 -13.71 22.12
N THR A 30 12.61 -12.74 22.47
CA THR A 30 12.55 -11.37 22.00
C THR A 30 12.58 -11.45 20.47
N ALA A 31 11.43 -11.73 19.88
CA ALA A 31 11.30 -11.88 18.45
C ALA A 31 11.74 -10.56 17.85
N ARG A 32 12.98 -10.53 17.34
CA ARG A 32 13.58 -9.35 16.73
C ARG A 32 12.59 -8.87 15.67
N LYS A 33 12.01 -7.70 15.91
CA LYS A 33 11.14 -7.03 14.96
C LYS A 33 12.02 -6.24 14.00
N SER A 34 11.72 -6.24 12.73
CA SER A 34 12.36 -5.37 11.75
C SER A 34 11.43 -4.25 11.35
N VAL A 35 11.97 -3.07 11.18
CA VAL A 35 11.22 -1.91 10.67
C VAL A 35 11.02 -2.11 9.17
N LEU A 36 9.81 -1.83 8.67
CA LEU A 36 9.54 -1.81 7.24
C LEU A 36 10.32 -0.66 6.59
N GLU A 37 11.15 -0.99 5.63
CA GLU A 37 11.81 -0.04 4.73
C GLU A 37 11.09 -0.02 3.39
N MET A 38 11.08 1.13 2.71
CA MET A 38 10.37 1.25 1.44
C MET A 38 11.12 2.11 0.42
N THR A 39 10.92 1.75 -0.84
CA THR A 39 11.19 2.59 -2.00
C THR A 39 9.97 2.62 -2.89
N THR A 40 9.75 3.71 -3.61
CA THR A 40 8.64 3.87 -4.55
C THR A 40 9.17 4.21 -5.93
N ARG A 41 8.50 3.69 -6.95
CA ARG A 41 8.67 4.10 -8.35
C ARG A 41 7.30 4.32 -8.96
N SER A 42 7.20 5.28 -9.88
CA SER A 42 5.97 5.59 -10.60
C SER A 42 6.27 5.75 -12.07
N TYR A 43 5.27 5.63 -12.91
CA TYR A 43 5.39 6.03 -14.31
C TYR A 43 5.53 7.55 -14.39
N THR A 44 6.38 8.03 -15.30
CA THR A 44 6.33 9.41 -15.74
C THR A 44 5.12 9.57 -16.68
N ALA A 45 4.43 10.69 -16.61
CA ALA A 45 3.30 10.97 -17.49
C ALA A 45 3.74 10.80 -18.96
N GLY A 46 2.96 10.00 -19.71
CA GLY A 46 3.26 9.68 -21.10
C GLY A 46 4.34 8.62 -21.35
N SER A 47 4.90 8.01 -20.29
CA SER A 47 5.92 6.95 -20.39
C SER A 47 5.36 5.60 -19.93
N SER A 48 5.80 4.53 -20.58
CA SER A 48 5.57 3.15 -20.14
C SER A 48 6.62 2.65 -19.15
N VAL A 49 7.61 3.46 -18.81
CA VAL A 49 8.73 3.09 -17.94
C VAL A 49 8.58 3.72 -16.56
N PHE A 50 8.83 2.94 -15.51
CA PHE A 50 8.86 3.43 -14.12
C PHE A 50 10.14 4.25 -13.87
N THR A 51 10.08 5.55 -14.03
CA THR A 51 11.22 6.46 -13.90
C THR A 51 11.05 7.50 -12.81
N GLU A 52 9.82 7.82 -12.45
CA GLU A 52 9.53 8.87 -11.48
C GLU A 52 9.69 8.35 -10.05
N ILE A 53 10.40 9.11 -9.23
CA ILE A 53 10.45 8.93 -7.77
C ILE A 53 9.50 9.96 -7.16
N LEU A 54 8.66 9.54 -6.24
CA LEU A 54 7.79 10.49 -5.52
C LEU A 54 8.68 11.50 -4.77
N PRO A 55 8.43 12.81 -4.91
CA PRO A 55 9.29 13.83 -4.33
C PRO A 55 9.27 13.82 -2.80
N GLU A 56 10.25 14.50 -2.20
CA GLU A 56 10.28 14.75 -0.77
C GLU A 56 9.00 15.45 -0.31
N GLY A 57 8.51 15.10 0.86
CA GLY A 57 7.25 15.60 1.38
C GLY A 57 6.01 14.83 0.91
N SER A 58 6.12 13.98 -0.12
CA SER A 58 4.99 13.13 -0.56
C SER A 58 4.46 12.29 0.58
N GLU A 59 3.13 12.18 0.66
CA GLU A 59 2.44 11.38 1.66
C GLU A 59 1.60 10.30 0.98
N ILE A 60 1.79 9.06 1.39
CA ILE A 60 1.03 7.90 0.91
C ILE A 60 0.37 7.16 2.06
N GLY A 61 -0.76 6.53 1.78
CA GLY A 61 -1.42 5.61 2.70
C GLY A 61 -1.08 4.17 2.39
N LEU A 62 -0.85 3.37 3.43
CA LEU A 62 -0.47 1.97 3.31
C LEU A 62 -1.49 1.06 3.96
N PHE A 63 -1.79 -0.05 3.28
CA PHE A 63 -2.47 -1.21 3.85
C PHE A 63 -1.53 -2.41 3.75
N ILE A 64 -1.39 -3.14 4.84
CA ILE A 64 -0.46 -4.28 4.92
C ILE A 64 -1.24 -5.49 5.39
N THR A 65 -1.17 -6.60 4.65
CA THR A 65 -1.89 -7.84 4.94
C THR A 65 -0.95 -9.02 4.96
N TYR A 66 -1.33 -10.09 5.68
CA TYR A 66 -0.80 -11.42 5.41
C TYR A 66 -1.63 -12.07 4.30
N GLY A 67 -0.97 -12.82 3.41
CA GLY A 67 -1.67 -13.56 2.35
C GLY A 67 -1.81 -12.78 1.05
N ASN A 68 -2.94 -12.99 0.39
CA ASN A 68 -3.23 -12.42 -0.93
C ASN A 68 -4.06 -11.13 -0.83
N GLN A 69 -4.45 -10.62 -2.00
CA GLN A 69 -5.29 -9.45 -2.19
C GLN A 69 -6.66 -9.56 -1.47
N ASP A 70 -7.26 -10.75 -1.41
CA ASP A 70 -8.55 -10.94 -0.75
C ASP A 70 -8.52 -10.56 0.73
N SER A 71 -7.37 -10.69 1.38
CA SER A 71 -7.19 -10.30 2.77
C SER A 71 -7.38 -8.80 2.98
N LEU A 72 -7.06 -7.97 1.98
CA LEU A 72 -7.27 -6.53 1.99
C LEU A 72 -8.78 -6.21 2.05
N TYR A 73 -9.56 -6.82 1.15
CA TYR A 73 -10.99 -6.56 1.01
C TYR A 73 -11.85 -7.16 2.11
N LYS A 74 -11.38 -8.26 2.71
CA LYS A 74 -12.02 -8.88 3.88
C LYS A 74 -11.70 -8.17 5.20
N GLY A 75 -11.03 -7.03 5.16
CA GLY A 75 -10.68 -6.25 6.35
C GLY A 75 -9.62 -6.90 7.24
N ALA A 76 -8.94 -7.95 6.77
CA ALA A 76 -7.90 -8.70 7.50
C ALA A 76 -6.53 -8.03 7.42
N SER A 77 -6.48 -6.70 7.28
CA SER A 77 -5.24 -5.95 7.22
C SER A 77 -4.52 -5.96 8.58
N LEU A 78 -3.25 -6.30 8.55
CA LEU A 78 -2.36 -6.24 9.70
C LEU A 78 -2.14 -4.78 10.15
N TYR A 79 -2.00 -3.88 9.17
CA TYR A 79 -1.97 -2.44 9.34
C TYR A 79 -2.93 -1.81 8.34
N LYS A 80 -3.72 -0.84 8.80
CA LYS A 80 -4.73 -0.13 8.01
C LYS A 80 -4.40 1.33 7.92
N ASN A 81 -4.39 1.87 6.71
CA ASN A 81 -4.22 3.30 6.42
C ASN A 81 -3.05 3.95 7.16
N VAL A 82 -1.89 3.31 7.16
CA VAL A 82 -0.68 3.89 7.77
C VAL A 82 -0.18 5.01 6.90
N LYS A 83 -0.05 6.21 7.48
CA LYS A 83 0.59 7.35 6.83
C LYS A 83 2.08 7.05 6.64
N SER A 84 2.58 7.23 5.43
CA SER A 84 4.01 7.16 5.14
C SER A 84 4.44 8.42 4.38
N LYS A 85 5.42 9.14 4.92
CA LYS A 85 5.93 10.40 4.37
C LYS A 85 7.35 10.23 3.83
N ALA A 86 7.59 10.71 2.63
CA ALA A 86 8.93 10.79 2.05
C ALA A 86 9.72 11.90 2.73
N VAL A 87 10.86 11.58 3.29
CA VAL A 87 11.76 12.54 3.96
C VAL A 87 13.16 12.43 3.37
N GLY A 88 13.81 13.57 3.21
CA GLY A 88 15.18 13.63 2.73
C GLY A 88 16.14 12.89 3.65
N SER A 89 17.21 12.38 3.09
CA SER A 89 18.31 11.77 3.81
C SER A 89 19.58 12.56 3.52
N SER A 90 20.46 12.66 4.52
CA SER A 90 21.77 13.31 4.38
C SER A 90 22.65 12.74 3.24
N LYS A 91 22.26 11.58 2.70
CA LYS A 91 22.95 10.94 1.55
C LYS A 91 22.24 11.16 0.21
N GLY A 92 21.32 12.15 0.11
CA GLY A 92 20.60 12.46 -1.13
C GLY A 92 19.54 11.41 -1.53
N SER A 93 19.30 10.38 -0.74
CA SER A 93 18.25 9.40 -0.96
C SER A 93 17.01 9.72 -0.12
N LEU A 94 15.82 9.42 -0.64
CA LEU A 94 14.59 9.55 0.13
C LEU A 94 14.39 8.33 1.03
N LYS A 95 13.92 8.58 2.23
CA LYS A 95 13.45 7.57 3.18
C LYS A 95 11.97 7.77 3.44
N TRP A 96 11.26 6.68 3.71
CA TRP A 96 9.85 6.69 4.04
C TRP A 96 9.64 6.50 5.53
N LYS A 97 9.10 7.52 6.19
CA LYS A 97 8.78 7.50 7.63
C LYS A 97 7.30 7.15 7.80
N GLN A 98 7.02 5.99 8.39
CA GLN A 98 5.66 5.54 8.70
C GLN A 98 5.17 6.10 10.03
N THR A 99 3.86 6.42 10.11
CA THR A 99 3.16 6.82 11.32
C THR A 99 1.80 6.11 11.37
N PRO A 100 1.58 5.17 12.30
CA PRO A 100 2.58 4.57 13.20
C PRO A 100 3.66 3.78 12.45
N GLN A 101 4.80 3.57 13.11
CA GLN A 101 5.88 2.79 12.51
C GLN A 101 5.45 1.33 12.32
N VAL A 102 5.73 0.78 11.15
CA VAL A 102 5.38 -0.59 10.79
C VAL A 102 6.51 -1.53 11.18
N PHE A 103 6.17 -2.56 11.95
CA PHE A 103 7.09 -3.60 12.39
C PHE A 103 6.69 -4.95 11.82
N LEU A 104 7.63 -5.60 11.17
CA LEU A 104 7.51 -6.97 10.69
C LEU A 104 8.02 -7.92 11.78
N ARG A 105 7.13 -8.76 12.31
CA ARG A 105 7.42 -9.61 13.49
C ARG A 105 7.71 -11.06 13.13
N SER A 106 7.30 -11.50 11.96
CA SER A 106 7.45 -12.89 11.52
C SER A 106 8.16 -13.00 10.17
N ASN A 107 8.56 -14.22 9.84
CA ASN A 107 9.09 -14.53 8.50
C ASN A 107 7.96 -14.80 7.48
N ARG A 108 6.70 -14.75 7.91
CA ARG A 108 5.56 -14.87 7.01
C ARG A 108 5.52 -13.65 6.09
N PRO A 109 5.42 -13.84 4.77
CA PRO A 109 5.35 -12.75 3.81
C PRO A 109 4.15 -11.85 4.04
N VAL A 110 4.34 -10.55 3.82
CA VAL A 110 3.26 -9.57 3.79
C VAL A 110 3.10 -8.99 2.39
N MET A 111 1.87 -8.62 2.07
CA MET A 111 1.52 -7.82 0.90
C MET A 111 1.30 -6.38 1.33
N ILE A 112 1.78 -5.45 0.51
CA ILE A 112 1.68 -4.02 0.78
C ILE A 112 0.97 -3.36 -0.39
N TYR A 113 -0.07 -2.61 -0.06
CA TYR A 113 -0.86 -1.81 -0.98
C TYR A 113 -0.74 -0.35 -0.59
N ALA A 114 -0.58 0.52 -1.57
CA ALA A 114 -0.35 1.93 -1.34
C ALA A 114 -1.28 2.79 -2.19
N TYR A 115 -1.55 3.99 -1.73
CA TYR A 115 -2.25 5.00 -2.50
C TYR A 115 -1.71 6.40 -2.17
N SER A 116 -1.86 7.34 -3.09
CA SER A 116 -1.46 8.74 -2.95
C SER A 116 -2.53 9.65 -3.56
N PRO A 117 -2.77 10.83 -2.97
CA PRO A 117 -2.25 11.34 -1.70
C PRO A 117 -2.92 10.67 -0.50
N TYR A 118 -2.24 10.66 0.64
CA TYR A 118 -2.77 10.13 1.90
C TYR A 118 -4.06 10.84 2.34
N LYS A 119 -5.03 10.08 2.83
CA LYS A 119 -6.30 10.56 3.40
C LYS A 119 -6.38 10.23 4.89
N VAL A 120 -6.73 11.20 5.71
CA VAL A 120 -6.83 11.04 7.18
C VAL A 120 -8.05 10.21 7.60
N GLN A 121 -9.05 10.10 6.72
CA GLN A 121 -10.31 9.43 7.02
C GLN A 121 -10.12 8.01 7.57
N ILE A 122 -10.72 7.72 8.72
CA ILE A 122 -10.69 6.40 9.37
C ILE A 122 -12.14 6.04 9.78
N PRO A 123 -12.66 4.85 9.46
CA PRO A 123 -12.01 3.83 8.62
C PRO A 123 -12.03 4.22 7.14
N LEU A 124 -10.89 4.11 6.48
CA LEU A 124 -10.79 4.25 5.03
C LEU A 124 -10.97 2.88 4.39
N ASP A 125 -11.93 2.77 3.48
CA ASP A 125 -12.16 1.57 2.70
C ASP A 125 -11.15 1.53 1.52
N PRO A 126 -10.30 0.50 1.43
CA PRO A 126 -9.36 0.36 0.33
C PRO A 126 -10.03 0.14 -1.03
N THR A 127 -11.32 -0.23 -1.06
CA THR A 127 -12.08 -0.40 -2.30
C THR A 127 -12.76 0.88 -2.76
N SER A 128 -12.72 1.94 -1.96
CA SER A 128 -13.51 3.15 -2.21
C SER A 128 -12.79 4.41 -1.72
N ILE A 129 -11.54 4.58 -2.13
CA ILE A 129 -10.77 5.78 -1.80
C ILE A 129 -11.28 6.95 -2.62
N PRO A 130 -11.83 8.01 -1.97
CA PRO A 130 -12.46 9.11 -2.70
C PRO A 130 -11.43 9.91 -3.50
N ILE A 131 -11.76 10.20 -4.75
CA ILE A 131 -11.02 11.08 -5.64
C ILE A 131 -11.91 12.24 -6.10
N LYS A 132 -11.28 13.36 -6.38
CA LYS A 132 -11.97 14.55 -6.92
C LYS A 132 -11.06 15.20 -7.95
N ILE A 133 -11.62 15.52 -9.11
CA ILE A 133 -10.95 16.21 -10.20
C ILE A 133 -11.36 17.69 -10.14
N SER A 134 -10.40 18.61 -10.23
CA SER A 134 -10.66 20.04 -10.42
C SER A 134 -10.89 20.35 -11.90
N PRO A 135 -11.73 21.33 -12.22
CA PRO A 135 -11.78 21.90 -13.58
C PRO A 135 -10.41 22.44 -14.06
N ILE A 136 -9.54 22.80 -13.12
CA ILE A 136 -8.16 23.23 -13.37
C ILE A 136 -7.25 22.03 -13.15
N ALA A 137 -6.64 21.53 -14.23
CA ALA A 137 -5.82 20.32 -14.20
C ALA A 137 -4.68 20.39 -13.17
N ALA A 138 -4.03 21.55 -13.02
CA ALA A 138 -2.96 21.76 -12.07
C ALA A 138 -3.38 21.63 -10.59
N GLU A 139 -4.67 21.81 -10.30
CA GLU A 139 -5.23 21.66 -8.95
C GLU A 139 -5.71 20.23 -8.65
N THR A 140 -5.77 19.39 -9.65
CA THR A 140 -6.13 17.98 -9.45
C THR A 140 -4.96 17.23 -8.84
N PRO A 141 -5.12 16.63 -7.65
CA PRO A 141 -4.06 15.83 -7.07
C PRO A 141 -3.65 14.67 -7.97
N SER A 142 -2.36 14.37 -8.00
CA SER A 142 -1.85 13.20 -8.72
C SER A 142 -2.21 11.92 -7.97
N TYR A 143 -3.41 11.39 -8.25
CA TYR A 143 -3.88 10.16 -7.63
C TYR A 143 -3.12 8.96 -8.18
N LYS A 144 -2.50 8.21 -7.27
CA LYS A 144 -1.74 7.00 -7.59
C LYS A 144 -2.14 5.86 -6.66
N TYR A 145 -2.07 4.65 -7.17
CA TYR A 145 -2.22 3.42 -6.39
C TYR A 145 -1.09 2.45 -6.73
N GLY A 146 -0.76 1.56 -5.83
CA GLY A 146 0.34 0.65 -6.06
C GLY A 146 0.38 -0.55 -5.13
N ARG A 147 1.29 -1.45 -5.47
CA ARG A 147 1.61 -2.67 -4.73
C ARG A 147 3.08 -2.99 -4.87
N LEU A 148 3.51 -4.07 -4.24
CA LEU A 148 4.87 -4.57 -4.40
C LEU A 148 5.22 -4.73 -5.89
N SER A 149 6.42 -4.29 -6.25
CA SER A 149 6.92 -4.38 -7.62
C SER A 149 6.93 -5.82 -8.10
N GLN A 150 6.67 -6.00 -9.39
CA GLN A 150 6.73 -7.31 -10.03
C GLN A 150 8.11 -7.94 -9.81
N GLY A 151 8.12 -9.23 -9.47
CA GLY A 151 9.35 -9.98 -9.19
C GLY A 151 9.91 -9.82 -7.78
N GLN A 152 9.34 -8.95 -6.94
CA GLN A 152 9.67 -8.94 -5.52
C GLN A 152 9.05 -10.15 -4.83
N LYS A 153 9.88 -11.11 -4.42
CA LYS A 153 9.43 -12.40 -3.88
C LYS A 153 8.77 -12.27 -2.52
N GLU A 154 9.41 -11.55 -1.59
CA GLU A 154 8.95 -11.50 -0.20
C GLU A 154 9.30 -10.16 0.48
N VAL A 155 8.37 -9.71 1.33
CA VAL A 155 8.62 -8.71 2.36
C VAL A 155 8.23 -9.32 3.68
N ASN A 156 9.19 -9.47 4.58
CA ASN A 156 9.00 -10.07 5.88
C ASN A 156 10.10 -9.58 6.85
N ARG A 157 10.14 -10.14 8.06
CA ARG A 157 11.14 -9.77 9.06
C ARG A 157 12.60 -9.91 8.58
N LYS A 158 12.92 -10.91 7.76
CA LYS A 158 14.28 -11.12 7.23
C LYS A 158 14.60 -10.23 6.04
N SER A 159 13.59 -9.87 5.26
CA SER A 159 13.68 -9.00 4.08
C SER A 159 12.71 -7.84 4.22
N PRO A 160 12.99 -6.82 5.04
CA PRO A 160 12.03 -5.78 5.39
C PRO A 160 11.90 -4.67 4.33
N LEU A 161 12.65 -4.70 3.25
CA LEU A 161 12.60 -3.70 2.19
C LEU A 161 11.47 -4.01 1.20
N ALA A 162 10.50 -3.11 1.10
CA ALA A 162 9.43 -3.12 0.11
C ALA A 162 9.75 -2.17 -1.06
N LYS A 163 9.67 -2.68 -2.27
CA LYS A 163 9.74 -1.88 -3.50
C LYS A 163 8.33 -1.75 -4.05
N LEU A 164 7.79 -0.54 -4.07
CA LEU A 164 6.43 -0.27 -4.52
C LEU A 164 6.44 0.30 -5.94
N SER A 165 5.58 -0.26 -6.79
CA SER A 165 5.26 0.29 -8.10
C SER A 165 3.93 1.02 -8.02
N MET A 166 3.93 2.32 -8.34
CA MET A 166 2.77 3.19 -8.24
C MET A 166 2.30 3.56 -9.66
N ASN A 167 1.01 3.35 -9.92
CA ASN A 167 0.35 3.69 -11.18
C ASN A 167 -0.53 4.92 -10.99
N TYR A 168 -0.72 5.71 -12.03
CA TYR A 168 -1.74 6.76 -12.03
C TYR A 168 -3.14 6.15 -12.02
N ALA A 169 -4.03 6.73 -11.23
CA ALA A 169 -5.43 6.33 -11.15
C ALA A 169 -6.31 7.08 -12.14
N LEU A 170 -5.80 8.15 -12.73
CA LEU A 170 -6.49 8.99 -13.72
C LEU A 170 -5.71 9.01 -15.01
N SER A 171 -6.44 9.12 -16.11
CA SER A 171 -5.87 9.37 -17.44
C SER A 171 -5.85 10.88 -17.72
N LEU A 172 -4.79 11.35 -18.35
CA LEU A 172 -4.68 12.71 -18.85
C LEU A 172 -4.98 12.72 -20.35
N LEU A 173 -5.94 13.56 -20.76
CA LEU A 173 -6.17 13.87 -22.14
C LEU A 173 -5.41 15.15 -22.49
N SER A 174 -4.64 15.10 -23.55
CA SER A 174 -3.90 16.25 -24.10
C SER A 174 -4.34 16.46 -25.54
N PHE A 175 -4.56 17.70 -25.91
CA PHE A 175 -4.90 18.08 -27.28
C PHE A 175 -3.78 18.91 -27.84
N GLU A 176 -3.35 18.54 -29.04
CA GLU A 176 -2.43 19.31 -29.83
C GLU A 176 -3.20 19.78 -31.10
N ILE A 177 -3.28 21.08 -31.30
CA ILE A 177 -4.11 21.69 -32.31
C ILE A 177 -3.21 22.47 -33.25
N TYR A 178 -3.30 22.16 -34.51
CA TYR A 178 -2.56 22.80 -35.57
C TYR A 178 -3.51 23.55 -36.46
N GLN A 179 -3.07 24.69 -36.98
CA GLN A 179 -3.71 25.36 -38.08
C GLN A 179 -3.28 24.67 -39.36
N ASP A 180 -4.22 24.32 -40.23
CA ASP A 180 -3.91 23.80 -41.57
C ASP A 180 -3.24 24.89 -42.39
N SER A 181 -2.19 24.53 -43.15
CA SER A 181 -1.44 25.44 -44.02
C SER A 181 -2.30 26.09 -45.11
N ASP A 182 -3.38 25.43 -45.53
CA ASP A 182 -4.27 25.89 -46.58
C ASP A 182 -5.27 26.95 -46.09
N ILE A 183 -5.30 27.20 -44.79
CA ILE A 183 -6.17 28.22 -44.18
C ILE A 183 -5.40 29.51 -44.00
N ASN A 184 -5.72 30.51 -44.82
CA ASN A 184 -5.16 31.84 -44.71
C ASN A 184 -5.94 32.70 -43.72
N GLY A 185 -5.25 33.34 -42.76
CA GLY A 185 -5.83 34.24 -41.80
C GLY A 185 -5.48 33.89 -40.34
N LEU A 186 -5.83 34.79 -39.43
CA LEU A 186 -5.67 34.56 -37.98
C LEU A 186 -6.94 33.89 -37.43
N PHE A 187 -6.81 32.70 -36.96
CA PHE A 187 -7.89 31.95 -36.33
C PHE A 187 -7.68 31.87 -34.81
N LYS A 188 -8.77 31.95 -34.08
CA LYS A 188 -8.75 31.81 -32.62
C LYS A 188 -9.62 30.60 -32.27
N LEU A 189 -9.02 29.63 -31.59
CA LEU A 189 -9.78 28.56 -30.94
C LEU A 189 -10.62 29.15 -29.82
N THR A 190 -11.94 29.03 -29.88
CA THR A 190 -12.87 29.59 -28.88
C THR A 190 -13.26 28.57 -27.82
N SER A 191 -13.38 27.30 -28.19
CA SER A 191 -13.72 26.26 -27.23
C SER A 191 -13.33 24.87 -27.70
N ILE A 192 -13.08 23.97 -26.77
CA ILE A 192 -13.03 22.52 -26.97
C ILE A 192 -14.09 21.93 -26.02
N GLN A 193 -15.01 21.17 -26.58
CA GLN A 193 -16.03 20.47 -25.79
C GLN A 193 -15.76 18.97 -25.78
N ILE A 194 -15.75 18.39 -24.57
CA ILE A 194 -15.61 16.96 -24.36
C ILE A 194 -16.89 16.46 -23.73
N GLY A 195 -17.49 15.47 -24.33
CA GLY A 195 -18.71 14.85 -23.85
C GLY A 195 -18.69 13.34 -24.04
N ASN A 196 -19.55 12.66 -23.31
CA ASN A 196 -19.78 11.24 -23.57
C ASN A 196 -20.54 11.04 -24.89
N ARG A 197 -20.37 9.87 -25.47
CA ARG A 197 -21.20 9.43 -26.57
C ARG A 197 -22.68 9.50 -26.19
N ALA A 198 -23.56 9.77 -27.14
CA ALA A 198 -25.01 9.76 -26.90
C ALA A 198 -25.45 8.46 -26.21
N GLY A 199 -26.18 8.59 -25.11
CA GLY A 199 -26.59 7.47 -24.24
C GLY A 199 -25.53 7.02 -23.22
N GLY A 200 -24.34 7.62 -23.20
CA GLY A 200 -23.33 7.36 -22.17
C GLY A 200 -23.59 8.09 -20.85
N ASN A 201 -22.88 7.67 -19.81
CA ASN A 201 -22.98 8.32 -18.51
C ASN A 201 -22.44 9.76 -18.54
N THR A 202 -22.98 10.63 -17.70
CA THR A 202 -22.44 11.98 -17.52
C THR A 202 -20.97 11.92 -17.05
N LEU A 203 -20.14 12.84 -17.55
CA LEU A 203 -18.78 12.99 -17.08
C LEU A 203 -18.80 13.35 -15.59
N GLN A 204 -18.06 12.58 -14.79
CA GLN A 204 -18.00 12.75 -13.36
C GLN A 204 -16.67 13.41 -12.97
N TYR A 205 -16.72 14.36 -12.05
CA TYR A 205 -15.53 14.99 -11.46
C TYR A 205 -15.21 14.47 -10.04
N THR A 206 -16.03 13.55 -9.55
CA THR A 206 -15.81 12.81 -8.30
C THR A 206 -15.99 11.34 -8.54
N GLY A 207 -15.29 10.54 -7.77
CA GLY A 207 -15.36 9.09 -7.86
C GLY A 207 -14.56 8.42 -6.77
N THR A 208 -14.29 7.15 -6.97
CA THR A 208 -13.49 6.36 -6.03
C THR A 208 -12.39 5.61 -6.76
N MET A 209 -11.28 5.42 -6.07
CA MET A 209 -10.16 4.61 -6.52
C MET A 209 -10.14 3.33 -5.69
N GLU A 210 -10.08 2.19 -6.35
CA GLU A 210 -9.89 0.89 -5.75
C GLU A 210 -8.41 0.52 -5.78
N ILE A 211 -7.83 0.20 -4.63
CA ILE A 211 -6.43 -0.23 -4.57
C ILE A 211 -6.33 -1.76 -4.52
N GLY A 212 -5.26 -2.29 -5.10
CA GLY A 212 -4.97 -3.72 -5.06
C GLY A 212 -5.61 -4.55 -6.18
N ARG A 213 -6.58 -4.06 -6.91
CA ARG A 213 -7.07 -4.68 -8.14
C ARG A 213 -6.45 -3.98 -9.35
N ALA A 214 -6.08 -4.76 -10.35
CA ALA A 214 -5.79 -4.20 -11.66
C ALA A 214 -7.15 -3.81 -12.26
N SER A 215 -7.44 -2.51 -12.33
CA SER A 215 -8.48 -2.03 -13.24
C SER A 215 -7.92 -2.12 -14.66
N CYS A 216 -8.48 -2.99 -15.45
CA CYS A 216 -8.31 -2.99 -16.90
C CYS A 216 -9.17 -1.90 -17.49
#